data_feca606cf47b6ecffd7a1881ca6c99c1
#
_entry.id   feca606cf47b6ecffd7a1881ca6c99c1
#
_cell.length_a   1.000
_cell.length_b   1.000
_cell.length_c   1.000
_cell.angle_alpha   90.00
_cell.angle_beta   90.00
_cell.angle_gamma   90.00
#
_symmetry.space_group_name_H-M   'P 1'
#
loop_
_entity.id
_entity.type
_entity.pdbx_description
1 polymer ?
#
loop_
_entity_poly.entity_id
_entity_poly.type
_entity_poly.pdbx_seq_one_letter_code
_entity_poly.pdbx_strand_id
1 'polypeptide(L)'
;MSSGHFAVSLPHNLYIGTVIQKQNKMNLGCYQQAGKIAAEVRETARKKYHVGLTLFEICESVEAQIRSLNAEPAFPVNTSLNETAAHYTAEPNDDTLVKEGDVLKIDIGVHIDGYIADTAVTVCYDPKYEALASTAEMALGEAVRIARANTKASDIGRVIEATITKFGFKPIQNLSGHSLQQYMIHAGKSIPNIWTRGSSFSLLTNEAYAIEPFITTRDGQGVVYEGKTKNIFGVTSRKPVKNKEADDLLDLIWSRYKTLPFALRWLTDKYDEKDLRRLADTLVRKKNVHAYPILVEGHSKIVVQAEHTLIPTESSVNIITL
;
A
#
# COMPACT_ATOMS: atom_id res chain seq x y z
N MET A 1 -5.21 -16.10 31.34
CA MET A 1 -4.15 -16.00 30.32
C MET A 1 -4.65 -14.97 29.31
N SER A 2 -4.13 -13.75 29.38
CA SER A 2 -4.62 -12.60 28.61
C SER A 2 -4.03 -12.66 27.21
N SER A 3 -4.87 -12.89 26.21
CA SER A 3 -4.54 -12.77 24.80
C SER A 3 -4.34 -11.29 24.42
N GLY A 4 -3.08 -10.85 24.44
CA GLY A 4 -2.71 -9.55 23.91
C GLY A 4 -2.82 -9.58 22.37
N HIS A 5 -3.88 -9.00 21.84
CA HIS A 5 -4.01 -8.70 20.43
C HIS A 5 -3.11 -7.50 20.11
N PHE A 6 -1.88 -7.77 19.68
CA PHE A 6 -1.06 -6.75 19.07
C PHE A 6 -1.53 -6.58 17.62
N ALA A 7 -2.39 -5.59 17.39
CA ALA A 7 -2.51 -5.03 16.06
C ALA A 7 -1.12 -4.52 15.65
N VAL A 8 -0.64 -4.87 14.46
CA VAL A 8 0.44 -4.12 13.82
C VAL A 8 -0.15 -2.75 13.53
N SER A 9 -0.10 -1.86 14.51
CA SER A 9 -0.39 -0.46 14.27
C SER A 9 0.79 0.05 13.45
N LEU A 10 0.56 0.27 12.16
CA LEU A 10 1.35 1.27 11.45
C LEU A 10 1.43 2.48 12.39
N PRO A 11 2.60 3.09 12.62
CA PRO A 11 2.76 4.09 13.66
C PRO A 11 1.75 5.21 13.47
N HIS A 12 0.64 5.13 14.21
CA HIS A 12 -0.35 6.19 14.29
C HIS A 12 0.33 7.37 14.96
N ASN A 13 0.39 8.48 14.25
CA ASN A 13 0.78 9.80 14.75
C ASN A 13 2.23 9.95 15.21
N LEU A 14 3.15 10.02 14.26
CA LEU A 14 4.29 10.90 14.47
C LEU A 14 3.83 12.33 14.17
N TYR A 15 3.62 13.10 15.24
CA TYR A 15 3.32 14.53 15.16
C TYR A 15 4.41 15.23 14.35
N ILE A 16 4.15 15.44 13.06
CA ILE A 16 4.79 16.53 12.34
C ILE A 16 4.15 17.77 12.93
N GLY A 17 4.94 18.55 13.65
CA GLY A 17 4.48 19.76 14.32
C GLY A 17 3.60 20.59 13.40
N THR A 18 2.49 21.01 13.92
CA THR A 18 1.34 21.67 13.34
C THR A 18 1.72 22.65 12.21
N VAL A 19 1.88 22.15 11.00
CA VAL A 19 1.56 22.95 9.83
C VAL A 19 0.06 22.79 9.69
N ILE A 20 -0.68 23.77 10.19
CA ILE A 20 -2.09 23.93 9.88
C ILE A 20 -2.15 24.09 8.36
N GLN A 21 -2.26 22.96 7.65
CA GLN A 21 -2.71 22.98 6.28
C GLN A 21 -4.17 23.45 6.36
N LYS A 22 -4.43 24.69 5.88
CA LYS A 22 -5.77 25.03 5.42
C LYS A 22 -6.27 23.82 4.66
N GLN A 23 -7.43 23.27 5.05
CA GLN A 23 -8.07 22.20 4.31
C GLN A 23 -8.18 22.68 2.84
N ASN A 24 -7.23 22.29 2.02
CA ASN A 24 -7.32 22.51 0.60
C ASN A 24 -8.54 21.71 0.14
N LYS A 25 -9.48 22.39 -0.49
CA LYS A 25 -10.65 21.75 -1.09
C LYS A 25 -10.15 20.59 -1.95
N MET A 26 -10.66 19.38 -1.72
CA MET A 26 -10.29 18.17 -2.47
C MET A 26 -10.24 18.49 -3.97
N ASN A 27 -9.13 18.20 -4.62
CA ASN A 27 -9.05 18.31 -6.08
C ASN A 27 -9.49 16.99 -6.71
N LEU A 28 -10.80 16.89 -6.96
CA LEU A 28 -11.39 15.68 -7.54
C LEU A 28 -10.79 15.35 -8.92
N GLY A 29 -10.42 16.38 -9.72
CA GLY A 29 -9.81 16.17 -11.03
C GLY A 29 -8.47 15.45 -10.96
N CYS A 30 -7.59 15.83 -10.00
CA CYS A 30 -6.32 15.15 -9.77
C CYS A 30 -6.53 13.70 -9.31
N TYR A 31 -7.48 13.44 -8.39
CA TYR A 31 -7.82 12.10 -7.97
C TYR A 31 -8.32 11.23 -9.12
N GLN A 32 -9.21 11.75 -9.97
CA GLN A 32 -9.76 11.02 -11.12
C GLN A 32 -8.67 10.72 -12.17
N GLN A 33 -7.77 11.67 -12.43
CA GLN A 33 -6.66 11.45 -13.34
C GLN A 33 -5.68 10.40 -12.79
N ALA A 34 -5.28 10.51 -11.51
CA ALA A 34 -4.42 9.53 -10.85
C ALA A 34 -5.07 8.13 -10.87
N GLY A 35 -6.39 8.06 -10.58
CA GLY A 35 -7.15 6.81 -10.60
C GLY A 35 -7.21 6.15 -11.96
N LYS A 36 -7.48 6.92 -13.02
CA LYS A 36 -7.49 6.40 -14.40
C LYS A 36 -6.14 5.82 -14.78
N ILE A 37 -5.04 6.52 -14.45
CA ILE A 37 -3.68 6.04 -14.74
C ILE A 37 -3.39 4.78 -13.92
N ALA A 38 -3.72 4.76 -12.64
CA ALA A 38 -3.52 3.60 -11.77
C ALA A 38 -4.27 2.37 -12.29
N ALA A 39 -5.53 2.53 -12.73
CA ALA A 39 -6.31 1.47 -13.35
C ALA A 39 -5.67 0.92 -14.62
N GLU A 40 -5.22 1.79 -15.52
CA GLU A 40 -4.54 1.40 -16.77
C GLU A 40 -3.25 0.63 -16.50
N VAL A 41 -2.42 1.12 -15.58
CA VAL A 41 -1.14 0.48 -15.19
C VAL A 41 -1.40 -0.87 -14.53
N ARG A 42 -2.38 -0.96 -13.60
CA ARG A 42 -2.77 -2.21 -12.97
C ARG A 42 -3.24 -3.25 -13.98
N GLU A 43 -4.09 -2.89 -14.94
CA GLU A 43 -4.57 -3.84 -15.95
C GLU A 43 -3.47 -4.26 -16.92
N THR A 44 -2.51 -3.39 -17.21
CA THR A 44 -1.30 -3.76 -17.96
C THR A 44 -0.46 -4.77 -17.19
N ALA A 45 -0.22 -4.51 -15.90
CA ALA A 45 0.50 -5.42 -15.02
C ALA A 45 -0.23 -6.76 -14.86
N ARG A 46 -1.57 -6.76 -14.69
CA ARG A 46 -2.40 -7.99 -14.62
C ARG A 46 -2.22 -8.89 -15.84
N LYS A 47 -2.16 -8.32 -17.02
CA LYS A 47 -2.13 -9.06 -18.29
C LYS A 47 -0.73 -9.53 -18.70
N LYS A 48 0.30 -8.92 -18.13
CA LYS A 48 1.69 -9.25 -18.47
C LYS A 48 2.07 -10.59 -17.84
N TYR A 49 2.76 -11.44 -18.58
CA TYR A 49 3.38 -12.65 -18.06
C TYR A 49 4.71 -12.29 -17.40
N HIS A 50 4.85 -12.58 -16.11
CA HIS A 50 6.01 -12.14 -15.33
C HIS A 50 7.00 -13.27 -15.01
N VAL A 51 6.65 -14.54 -15.27
CA VAL A 51 7.57 -15.65 -15.00
C VAL A 51 8.87 -15.47 -15.76
N GLY A 52 9.99 -15.59 -15.05
CA GLY A 52 11.33 -15.34 -15.59
C GLY A 52 11.80 -13.89 -15.49
N LEU A 53 10.95 -12.94 -15.08
CA LEU A 53 11.36 -11.58 -14.77
C LEU A 53 11.79 -11.49 -13.30
N THR A 54 12.74 -10.61 -13.01
CA THR A 54 13.06 -10.23 -11.64
C THR A 54 12.01 -9.28 -11.07
N LEU A 55 11.86 -9.27 -9.74
CA LEU A 55 10.99 -8.31 -9.08
C LEU A 55 11.44 -6.87 -9.34
N PHE A 56 12.74 -6.64 -9.51
CA PHE A 56 13.30 -5.35 -9.89
C PHE A 56 12.82 -4.89 -11.27
N GLU A 57 12.90 -5.75 -12.29
CA GLU A 57 12.41 -5.44 -13.66
C GLU A 57 10.91 -5.12 -13.66
N ILE A 58 10.14 -5.80 -12.82
CA ILE A 58 8.70 -5.55 -12.68
C ILE A 58 8.47 -4.17 -12.06
N CYS A 59 9.13 -3.84 -10.92
CA CYS A 59 9.02 -2.54 -10.28
C CYS A 59 9.36 -1.40 -11.25
N GLU A 60 10.53 -1.48 -11.91
CA GLU A 60 10.99 -0.44 -12.84
C GLU A 60 10.05 -0.28 -14.04
N SER A 61 9.55 -1.40 -14.60
CA SER A 61 8.61 -1.36 -15.73
C SER A 61 7.30 -0.67 -15.38
N VAL A 62 6.72 -0.99 -14.21
CA VAL A 62 5.45 -0.40 -13.74
C VAL A 62 5.64 1.08 -13.41
N GLU A 63 6.71 1.43 -12.69
CA GLU A 63 7.00 2.83 -12.34
C GLU A 63 7.33 3.68 -13.58
N ALA A 64 8.04 3.13 -14.55
CA ALA A 64 8.29 3.81 -15.83
C ALA A 64 6.99 4.06 -16.62
N GLN A 65 6.04 3.11 -16.61
CA GLN A 65 4.73 3.28 -17.23
C GLN A 65 3.96 4.43 -16.55
N ILE A 66 3.94 4.49 -15.21
CA ILE A 66 3.31 5.61 -14.48
C ILE A 66 3.87 6.95 -14.95
N ARG A 67 5.21 7.08 -14.98
CA ARG A 67 5.89 8.32 -15.38
C ARG A 67 5.63 8.67 -16.86
N SER A 68 5.54 7.67 -17.75
CA SER A 68 5.22 7.89 -19.17
C SER A 68 3.82 8.47 -19.40
N LEU A 69 2.91 8.28 -18.45
CA LEU A 69 1.54 8.81 -18.45
C LEU A 69 1.43 10.18 -17.73
N ASN A 70 2.56 10.86 -17.50
CA ASN A 70 2.64 12.15 -16.81
C ASN A 70 2.08 12.14 -15.38
N ALA A 71 2.33 11.07 -14.65
CA ALA A 71 2.06 10.91 -13.24
C ALA A 71 3.32 10.44 -12.51
N GLU A 72 3.30 10.46 -11.18
CA GLU A 72 4.40 9.94 -10.37
C GLU A 72 3.92 8.79 -9.46
N PRO A 73 4.78 7.81 -9.15
CA PRO A 73 4.47 6.80 -8.13
C PRO A 73 4.22 7.46 -6.78
N ALA A 74 3.11 7.12 -6.13
CA ALA A 74 2.80 7.60 -4.77
C ALA A 74 3.59 6.87 -3.69
N PHE A 75 4.09 5.69 -4.01
CA PHE A 75 5.03 4.88 -3.24
C PHE A 75 5.73 3.90 -4.19
N PRO A 76 6.87 3.29 -3.79
CA PRO A 76 7.55 2.29 -4.59
C PRO A 76 6.62 1.11 -4.87
N VAL A 77 6.49 0.72 -6.14
CA VAL A 77 5.65 -0.42 -6.51
C VAL A 77 6.01 -1.62 -5.66
N ASN A 78 5.02 -2.19 -4.97
CA ASN A 78 5.23 -3.40 -4.18
C ASN A 78 5.04 -4.63 -5.08
N THR A 79 6.02 -5.53 -5.04
CA THR A 79 6.02 -6.80 -5.78
C THR A 79 6.17 -7.95 -4.81
N SER A 80 5.10 -8.22 -4.05
CA SER A 80 5.13 -9.18 -2.95
C SER A 80 4.80 -10.59 -3.44
N LEU A 81 5.71 -11.54 -3.24
CA LEU A 81 5.52 -12.96 -3.59
C LEU A 81 4.94 -13.77 -2.43
N ASN A 82 4.08 -14.69 -2.77
CA ASN A 82 3.62 -15.81 -1.94
C ASN A 82 3.13 -15.38 -0.54
N GLU A 83 3.81 -15.77 0.53
CA GLU A 83 3.50 -15.45 1.92
C GLU A 83 3.81 -14.00 2.31
N THR A 84 4.61 -13.28 1.54
CA THR A 84 4.82 -11.85 1.75
C THR A 84 3.55 -11.12 1.35
N ALA A 85 2.87 -10.51 2.31
CA ALA A 85 1.59 -9.85 2.08
C ALA A 85 1.77 -8.47 1.44
N ALA A 86 2.68 -7.64 1.97
CA ALA A 86 2.84 -6.25 1.57
C ALA A 86 4.24 -5.70 1.90
N HIS A 87 4.51 -4.47 1.45
CA HIS A 87 5.69 -3.65 1.72
C HIS A 87 7.01 -4.22 1.15
N TYR A 88 6.94 -5.12 0.18
CA TYR A 88 8.13 -5.55 -0.54
C TYR A 88 8.26 -4.77 -1.84
N THR A 89 9.35 -4.04 -1.97
CA THR A 89 9.80 -3.46 -3.23
C THR A 89 11.24 -3.89 -3.50
N ALA A 90 11.57 -4.14 -4.76
CA ALA A 90 12.89 -4.64 -5.13
C ALA A 90 13.97 -3.56 -5.00
N GLU A 91 15.18 -3.98 -4.68
CA GLU A 91 16.41 -3.17 -4.77
C GLU A 91 17.15 -3.47 -6.09
N PRO A 92 18.11 -2.61 -6.52
CA PRO A 92 18.80 -2.80 -7.81
C PRO A 92 19.49 -4.16 -7.98
N ASN A 93 19.96 -4.75 -6.88
CA ASN A 93 20.64 -6.05 -6.87
C ASN A 93 19.70 -7.22 -6.52
N ASP A 94 18.38 -7.00 -6.55
CA ASP A 94 17.40 -8.04 -6.29
C ASP A 94 17.24 -8.92 -7.53
N ASP A 95 17.80 -10.12 -7.47
CA ASP A 95 17.74 -11.15 -8.49
C ASP A 95 16.58 -12.15 -8.28
N THR A 96 15.66 -11.85 -7.37
CA THR A 96 14.47 -12.68 -7.11
C THR A 96 13.60 -12.77 -8.35
N LEU A 97 13.54 -13.95 -8.95
CA LEU A 97 12.73 -14.24 -10.14
C LEU A 97 11.32 -14.69 -9.75
N VAL A 98 10.34 -14.26 -10.51
CA VAL A 98 9.00 -14.86 -10.50
C VAL A 98 9.08 -16.22 -11.19
N LYS A 99 8.53 -17.25 -10.57
CA LYS A 99 8.56 -18.65 -11.04
C LYS A 99 7.15 -19.18 -11.31
N GLU A 100 7.08 -20.26 -12.09
CA GLU A 100 5.86 -21.07 -12.18
C GLU A 100 5.46 -21.54 -10.77
N GLY A 101 4.18 -21.39 -10.45
CA GLY A 101 3.64 -21.74 -9.14
C GLY A 101 3.59 -20.59 -8.14
N ASP A 102 4.22 -19.44 -8.43
CA ASP A 102 4.16 -18.27 -7.56
C ASP A 102 2.81 -17.54 -7.62
N VAL A 103 2.54 -16.79 -6.56
CA VAL A 103 1.45 -15.82 -6.47
C VAL A 103 2.06 -14.44 -6.26
N LEU A 104 1.93 -13.58 -7.24
CA LEU A 104 2.52 -12.23 -7.26
C LEU A 104 1.43 -11.18 -6.98
N LYS A 105 1.60 -10.41 -5.94
CA LYS A 105 0.84 -9.18 -5.68
C LYS A 105 1.61 -8.00 -6.24
N ILE A 106 0.95 -7.19 -7.05
CA ILE A 106 1.50 -5.93 -7.57
C ILE A 106 0.60 -4.82 -7.05
N ASP A 107 1.16 -4.01 -6.15
CA ASP A 107 0.48 -2.92 -5.47
C ASP A 107 1.06 -1.59 -5.96
N ILE A 108 0.18 -0.71 -6.44
CA ILE A 108 0.49 0.41 -7.32
C ILE A 108 -0.15 1.69 -6.81
N GLY A 109 0.68 2.59 -6.31
CA GLY A 109 0.28 3.95 -5.98
C GLY A 109 0.62 4.93 -7.11
N VAL A 110 -0.34 5.73 -7.51
CA VAL A 110 -0.15 6.80 -8.50
C VAL A 110 -0.59 8.13 -7.88
N HIS A 111 0.12 9.22 -8.15
CA HIS A 111 -0.37 10.53 -7.74
C HIS A 111 -0.23 11.61 -8.83
N ILE A 112 -1.14 12.58 -8.79
CA ILE A 112 -1.07 13.86 -9.49
C ILE A 112 -1.08 14.95 -8.41
N ASP A 113 -0.04 15.76 -8.35
CA ASP A 113 0.12 16.81 -7.33
C ASP A 113 -0.10 16.31 -5.88
N GLY A 114 0.28 15.06 -5.60
CA GLY A 114 0.12 14.44 -4.28
C GLY A 114 -1.27 13.85 -4.01
N TYR A 115 -2.24 14.00 -4.90
CA TYR A 115 -3.55 13.33 -4.81
C TYR A 115 -3.42 11.88 -5.28
N ILE A 116 -3.61 10.95 -4.37
CA ILE A 116 -3.18 9.56 -4.49
C ILE A 116 -4.34 8.67 -4.96
N ALA A 117 -4.05 7.81 -5.92
CA ALA A 117 -4.86 6.64 -6.24
C ALA A 117 -4.04 5.38 -5.94
N ASP A 118 -4.60 4.49 -5.17
CA ASP A 118 -4.02 3.27 -4.65
C ASP A 118 -4.80 2.07 -5.17
N THR A 119 -4.12 1.05 -5.67
CA THR A 119 -4.77 -0.12 -6.25
C THR A 119 -3.82 -1.30 -6.34
N ALA A 120 -4.33 -2.51 -6.14
CA ALA A 120 -3.53 -3.72 -6.25
C ALA A 120 -4.21 -4.81 -7.07
N VAL A 121 -3.37 -5.70 -7.59
CA VAL A 121 -3.78 -6.92 -8.30
C VAL A 121 -2.93 -8.10 -7.84
N THR A 122 -3.56 -9.27 -7.77
CA THR A 122 -2.85 -10.55 -7.61
C THR A 122 -2.86 -11.32 -8.92
N VAL A 123 -1.67 -11.79 -9.35
CA VAL A 123 -1.48 -12.68 -10.49
C VAL A 123 -1.04 -14.05 -9.97
N CYS A 124 -1.78 -15.09 -10.33
CA CYS A 124 -1.49 -16.47 -9.92
C CYS A 124 -0.84 -17.24 -11.07
N TYR A 125 0.32 -17.85 -10.80
CA TYR A 125 1.00 -18.78 -11.72
C TYR A 125 0.81 -20.26 -11.32
N ASP A 126 -0.05 -20.51 -10.32
CA ASP A 126 -0.57 -21.81 -9.95
C ASP A 126 -2.11 -21.73 -9.91
N PRO A 127 -2.82 -22.45 -10.79
CA PRO A 127 -4.28 -22.42 -10.88
C PRO A 127 -5.01 -22.73 -9.56
N LYS A 128 -4.35 -23.46 -8.65
CA LYS A 128 -4.95 -23.79 -7.34
C LYS A 128 -5.23 -22.56 -6.47
N TYR A 129 -4.59 -21.40 -6.75
CA TYR A 129 -4.77 -20.16 -6.01
C TYR A 129 -5.72 -19.16 -6.70
N GLU A 130 -6.22 -19.45 -7.90
CA GLU A 130 -7.18 -18.59 -8.62
C GLU A 130 -8.46 -18.35 -7.81
N ALA A 131 -8.97 -19.37 -7.14
CA ALA A 131 -10.14 -19.23 -6.28
C ALA A 131 -9.88 -18.31 -5.09
N LEU A 132 -8.65 -18.32 -4.55
CA LEU A 132 -8.24 -17.42 -3.47
C LEU A 132 -8.20 -15.97 -3.98
N ALA A 133 -7.55 -15.70 -5.13
CA ALA A 133 -7.47 -14.37 -5.73
C ALA A 133 -8.85 -13.84 -6.14
N SER A 134 -9.67 -14.65 -6.78
CA SER A 134 -11.06 -14.28 -7.14
C SER A 134 -11.90 -13.95 -5.91
N THR A 135 -11.65 -14.60 -4.77
CA THR A 135 -12.35 -14.29 -3.51
C THR A 135 -11.95 -12.91 -2.98
N ALA A 136 -10.68 -12.49 -3.15
CA ALA A 136 -10.26 -11.14 -2.79
C ALA A 136 -11.00 -10.08 -3.62
N GLU A 137 -11.09 -10.29 -4.93
CA GLU A 137 -11.83 -9.40 -5.84
C GLU A 137 -13.33 -9.37 -5.51
N MET A 138 -13.94 -10.52 -5.20
CA MET A 138 -15.35 -10.57 -4.76
C MET A 138 -15.57 -9.84 -3.43
N ALA A 139 -14.67 -10.02 -2.45
CA ALA A 139 -14.76 -9.32 -1.17
C ALA A 139 -14.61 -7.81 -1.34
N LEU A 140 -13.71 -7.36 -2.21
CA LEU A 140 -13.56 -5.96 -2.58
C LEU A 140 -14.83 -5.43 -3.25
N GLY A 141 -15.38 -6.15 -4.22
CA GLY A 141 -16.62 -5.76 -4.92
C GLY A 141 -17.81 -5.60 -3.96
N GLU A 142 -18.00 -6.53 -3.03
CA GLU A 142 -19.06 -6.44 -2.02
C GLU A 142 -18.85 -5.29 -1.03
N ALA A 143 -17.59 -5.04 -0.63
CA ALA A 143 -17.23 -3.90 0.22
C ALA A 143 -17.53 -2.56 -0.47
N VAL A 144 -17.12 -2.42 -1.71
CA VAL A 144 -17.36 -1.22 -2.54
C VAL A 144 -18.85 -0.98 -2.76
N ARG A 145 -19.65 -2.04 -2.98
CA ARG A 145 -21.11 -1.92 -3.20
C ARG A 145 -21.85 -1.25 -2.04
N ILE A 146 -21.34 -1.35 -0.81
CA ILE A 146 -21.94 -0.69 0.37
C ILE A 146 -21.25 0.62 0.76
N ALA A 147 -20.09 0.92 0.18
CA ALA A 147 -19.23 2.06 0.56
C ALA A 147 -19.82 3.37 0.03
N ARG A 148 -20.61 4.05 0.84
CA ARG A 148 -21.15 5.40 0.62
C ARG A 148 -20.97 6.25 1.86
N ALA A 149 -21.30 7.54 1.76
CA ALA A 149 -21.26 8.41 2.94
C ALA A 149 -22.11 7.82 4.10
N ASN A 150 -21.63 7.98 5.30
CA ASN A 150 -22.17 7.45 6.55
C ASN A 150 -22.10 5.92 6.71
N THR A 151 -21.57 5.15 5.75
CA THR A 151 -21.26 3.73 5.97
C THR A 151 -20.16 3.61 7.01
N LYS A 152 -20.37 2.80 8.05
CA LYS A 152 -19.35 2.55 9.08
C LYS A 152 -18.22 1.67 8.53
N ALA A 153 -16.97 2.00 8.84
CA ALA A 153 -15.82 1.20 8.46
C ALA A 153 -15.92 -0.26 8.97
N SER A 154 -16.50 -0.46 10.16
CA SER A 154 -16.77 -1.80 10.72
C SER A 154 -17.79 -2.63 9.91
N ASP A 155 -18.73 -1.99 9.22
CA ASP A 155 -19.70 -2.70 8.37
C ASP A 155 -19.03 -3.15 7.06
N ILE A 156 -18.09 -2.36 6.53
CA ILE A 156 -17.23 -2.76 5.42
C ILE A 156 -16.42 -3.99 5.80
N GLY A 157 -15.71 -3.95 6.94
CA GLY A 157 -14.94 -5.09 7.44
C GLY A 157 -15.79 -6.34 7.65
N ARG A 158 -17.05 -6.19 8.14
CA ARG A 158 -17.98 -7.31 8.28
C ARG A 158 -18.32 -7.96 6.95
N VAL A 159 -18.55 -7.17 5.90
CA VAL A 159 -18.85 -7.67 4.56
C VAL A 159 -17.64 -8.38 3.95
N ILE A 160 -16.44 -7.81 4.11
CA ILE A 160 -15.19 -8.43 3.66
C ILE A 160 -15.01 -9.79 4.34
N GLU A 161 -15.06 -9.84 5.67
CA GLU A 161 -14.92 -11.06 6.47
C GLU A 161 -15.95 -12.12 6.10
N ALA A 162 -17.24 -11.73 6.00
CA ALA A 162 -18.30 -12.65 5.65
C ALA A 162 -18.14 -13.24 4.24
N THR A 163 -17.69 -12.44 3.27
CA THR A 163 -17.43 -12.91 1.91
C THR A 163 -16.28 -13.91 1.90
N ILE A 164 -15.17 -13.58 2.53
CA ILE A 164 -13.97 -14.43 2.56
C ILE A 164 -14.26 -15.78 3.24
N THR A 165 -14.89 -15.74 4.42
CA THR A 165 -15.19 -16.93 5.21
C THR A 165 -16.19 -17.85 4.54
N LYS A 166 -17.15 -17.32 3.78
CA LYS A 166 -18.10 -18.09 2.97
C LYS A 166 -17.40 -19.01 1.97
N PHE A 167 -16.27 -18.60 1.42
CA PHE A 167 -15.46 -19.42 0.50
C PHE A 167 -14.40 -20.29 1.21
N GLY A 168 -14.41 -20.30 2.54
CA GLY A 168 -13.54 -21.16 3.35
C GLY A 168 -12.10 -20.64 3.52
N PHE A 169 -11.84 -19.38 3.19
CA PHE A 169 -10.56 -18.72 3.37
C PHE A 169 -10.53 -17.86 4.64
N LYS A 170 -9.38 -17.24 4.95
CA LYS A 170 -9.22 -16.36 6.10
C LYS A 170 -8.79 -14.96 5.69
N PRO A 171 -9.44 -13.89 6.20
CA PRO A 171 -8.91 -12.54 6.07
C PRO A 171 -7.63 -12.38 6.90
N ILE A 172 -6.72 -11.52 6.44
CA ILE A 172 -5.60 -11.04 7.26
C ILE A 172 -6.14 -9.96 8.19
N GLN A 173 -6.24 -10.30 9.48
CA GLN A 173 -6.99 -9.50 10.46
C GLN A 173 -6.31 -8.19 10.85
N ASN A 174 -4.99 -8.14 10.77
CA ASN A 174 -4.17 -6.99 11.19
C ASN A 174 -3.64 -6.16 10.01
N LEU A 175 -4.22 -6.34 8.81
CA LEU A 175 -4.11 -5.41 7.69
C LEU A 175 -5.47 -4.72 7.47
N SER A 176 -5.41 -3.52 6.92
CA SER A 176 -6.60 -2.68 6.74
C SER A 176 -6.41 -1.70 5.62
N GLY A 177 -7.46 -1.40 4.88
CA GLY A 177 -7.53 -0.22 4.05
C GLY A 177 -7.43 1.08 4.88
N HIS A 178 -7.30 2.21 4.22
CA HIS A 178 -7.01 3.48 4.88
C HIS A 178 -7.58 4.69 4.14
N SER A 179 -7.64 5.83 4.84
CA SER A 179 -7.94 7.11 4.19
C SER A 179 -6.69 7.68 3.52
N LEU A 180 -6.91 8.42 2.43
CA LEU A 180 -5.90 9.05 1.61
C LEU A 180 -6.09 10.58 1.65
N GLN A 181 -4.98 11.33 1.75
CA GLN A 181 -4.97 12.78 1.60
C GLN A 181 -3.80 13.20 0.71
N GLN A 182 -3.78 14.48 0.32
CA GLN A 182 -2.70 15.02 -0.50
C GLN A 182 -1.33 14.79 0.15
N TYR A 183 -0.44 14.06 -0.52
CA TYR A 183 0.88 13.60 -0.05
C TYR A 183 0.85 12.73 1.20
N MET A 184 -0.28 12.13 1.54
CA MET A 184 -0.41 11.30 2.74
C MET A 184 -1.14 10.00 2.40
N ILE A 185 -0.37 8.91 2.29
CA ILE A 185 -0.89 7.59 1.94
C ILE A 185 -1.74 6.99 3.08
N HIS A 186 -1.35 7.16 4.33
CA HIS A 186 -2.09 6.72 5.50
C HIS A 186 -2.59 7.94 6.29
N ALA A 187 -3.80 8.42 5.97
CA ALA A 187 -4.33 9.66 6.54
C ALA A 187 -5.12 9.46 7.86
N GLY A 188 -4.78 8.42 8.62
CA GLY A 188 -5.19 8.24 10.00
C GLY A 188 -6.50 7.49 10.26
N LYS A 189 -7.28 7.16 9.20
CA LYS A 189 -8.48 6.31 9.33
C LYS A 189 -8.20 4.94 8.74
N SER A 190 -8.58 3.84 9.42
CA SER A 190 -8.36 2.47 8.96
C SER A 190 -9.69 1.77 8.68
N ILE A 191 -9.80 1.11 7.52
CA ILE A 191 -10.94 0.29 7.12
C ILE A 191 -10.55 -1.17 7.33
N PRO A 192 -11.06 -1.86 8.37
CA PRO A 192 -10.62 -3.20 8.72
C PRO A 192 -11.07 -4.25 7.69
N ASN A 193 -10.32 -5.36 7.59
CA ASN A 193 -10.68 -6.54 6.80
C ASN A 193 -11.58 -7.52 7.56
N ILE A 194 -11.86 -7.25 8.83
CA ILE A 194 -12.75 -8.02 9.70
C ILE A 194 -13.70 -7.08 10.46
N TRP A 195 -14.75 -7.64 11.00
CA TRP A 195 -15.58 -6.88 11.92
C TRP A 195 -14.82 -6.54 13.21
N THR A 196 -14.83 -5.26 13.60
CA THR A 196 -14.18 -4.77 14.82
C THR A 196 -15.17 -4.04 15.71
N ARG A 197 -15.19 -4.42 16.99
CA ARG A 197 -16.03 -3.74 17.99
C ARG A 197 -15.39 -2.40 18.39
N GLY A 198 -16.15 -1.31 18.27
CA GLY A 198 -15.72 0.00 18.80
C GLY A 198 -14.82 0.82 17.88
N SER A 199 -14.37 0.30 16.76
CA SER A 199 -13.71 1.08 15.72
C SER A 199 -14.78 1.58 14.76
N SER A 200 -15.15 2.86 14.81
CA SER A 200 -15.99 3.30 13.73
C SER A 200 -16.04 4.80 13.57
N PHE A 201 -15.23 5.22 12.63
CA PHE A 201 -15.65 6.35 11.84
C PHE A 201 -16.64 5.87 10.76
N SER A 202 -17.45 6.78 10.27
CA SER A 202 -18.22 6.58 9.05
C SER A 202 -17.49 7.24 7.88
N LEU A 203 -17.59 6.65 6.70
CA LEU A 203 -17.05 7.25 5.48
C LEU A 203 -17.69 8.62 5.26
N LEU A 204 -16.87 9.59 4.85
CA LEU A 204 -17.31 10.97 4.57
C LEU A 204 -17.28 11.24 3.07
N THR A 205 -18.17 12.10 2.61
CA THR A 205 -18.08 12.67 1.27
C THR A 205 -16.79 13.51 1.14
N ASN A 206 -16.23 13.57 -0.06
CA ASN A 206 -15.01 14.33 -0.35
C ASN A 206 -13.76 13.88 0.42
N GLU A 207 -13.72 12.64 0.87
CA GLU A 207 -12.51 11.96 1.32
C GLU A 207 -12.25 10.74 0.42
N ALA A 208 -10.97 10.46 0.15
CA ALA A 208 -10.57 9.28 -0.58
C ALA A 208 -10.17 8.16 0.39
N TYR A 209 -10.50 6.94 0.03
CA TYR A 209 -10.22 5.73 0.83
C TYR A 209 -9.73 4.61 -0.06
N ALA A 210 -8.71 3.89 0.38
CA ALA A 210 -8.32 2.60 -0.14
C ALA A 210 -9.09 1.50 0.61
N ILE A 211 -9.67 0.56 -0.11
CA ILE A 211 -10.23 -0.68 0.45
C ILE A 211 -9.45 -1.83 -0.16
N GLU A 212 -8.81 -2.63 0.71
CA GLU A 212 -7.81 -3.63 0.31
C GLU A 212 -7.95 -4.93 1.11
N PRO A 213 -8.86 -5.83 0.72
CA PRO A 213 -8.92 -7.16 1.30
C PRO A 213 -7.63 -7.94 1.07
N PHE A 214 -6.98 -8.37 2.17
CA PHE A 214 -5.91 -9.37 2.16
C PHE A 214 -6.44 -10.70 2.67
N ILE A 215 -6.16 -11.76 1.95
CA ILE A 215 -6.71 -13.09 2.20
C ILE A 215 -5.61 -14.13 2.19
N THR A 216 -5.70 -15.10 3.10
CA THR A 216 -4.84 -16.28 3.10
C THR A 216 -5.66 -17.56 3.03
N THR A 217 -4.99 -18.68 2.80
CA THR A 217 -5.60 -20.01 2.75
C THR A 217 -6.21 -20.41 4.09
N ARG A 218 -7.05 -21.45 4.09
CA ARG A 218 -7.72 -21.96 5.31
C ARG A 218 -6.76 -22.36 6.42
N ASP A 219 -5.58 -22.86 6.08
CA ASP A 219 -4.53 -23.31 7.01
C ASP A 219 -3.52 -22.19 7.35
N GLY A 220 -3.67 -21.00 6.78
CA GLY A 220 -2.93 -19.81 7.18
C GLY A 220 -3.31 -19.35 8.59
N GLN A 221 -2.46 -18.53 9.20
CA GLN A 221 -2.74 -17.95 10.51
C GLN A 221 -3.81 -16.83 10.44
N GLY A 222 -3.84 -16.09 9.32
CA GLY A 222 -4.73 -14.93 9.14
C GLY A 222 -4.23 -13.68 9.84
N VAL A 223 -2.93 -13.61 10.11
CA VAL A 223 -2.21 -12.44 10.61
C VAL A 223 -0.83 -12.35 9.98
N VAL A 224 -0.31 -11.13 9.86
CA VAL A 224 1.05 -10.89 9.37
C VAL A 224 1.95 -10.38 10.50
N TYR A 225 3.24 -10.62 10.33
CA TYR A 225 4.31 -10.15 11.22
C TYR A 225 5.36 -9.39 10.41
N GLU A 226 6.09 -8.51 11.08
CA GLU A 226 7.19 -7.77 10.50
C GLU A 226 8.34 -8.71 10.13
N GLY A 227 8.74 -8.69 8.86
CA GLY A 227 9.95 -9.33 8.39
C GLY A 227 11.19 -8.47 8.60
N LYS A 228 12.34 -8.97 8.16
CA LYS A 228 13.64 -8.30 8.35
C LYS A 228 13.92 -7.24 7.28
N THR A 229 13.45 -7.47 6.06
CA THR A 229 13.68 -6.58 4.91
C THR A 229 12.91 -5.28 5.05
N LYS A 230 13.57 -4.15 4.72
CA LYS A 230 13.02 -2.80 4.82
C LYS A 230 13.55 -1.97 3.66
N ASN A 231 12.82 -1.95 2.55
CA ASN A 231 13.22 -1.30 1.30
C ASN A 231 12.36 -0.09 0.95
N ILE A 232 11.33 0.18 1.75
CA ILE A 232 10.45 1.35 1.63
C ILE A 232 10.70 2.27 2.82
N PHE A 233 10.80 3.55 2.55
CA PHE A 233 11.13 4.58 3.54
C PHE A 233 10.15 5.74 3.46
N GLY A 234 9.93 6.45 4.56
CA GLY A 234 9.07 7.65 4.59
C GLY A 234 9.59 8.68 5.58
N VAL A 235 9.51 9.97 5.21
CA VAL A 235 9.93 11.07 6.08
C VAL A 235 8.95 11.23 7.25
N THR A 236 9.49 11.24 8.47
CA THR A 236 8.72 11.44 9.70
C THR A 236 9.07 12.73 10.42
N SER A 237 10.25 13.29 10.15
CA SER A 237 10.69 14.56 10.74
C SER A 237 11.69 15.26 9.84
N ARG A 238 11.61 16.59 9.78
CA ARG A 238 12.56 17.44 9.07
C ARG A 238 13.57 18.15 10.00
N LYS A 239 13.64 17.75 11.26
CA LYS A 239 14.59 18.35 12.20
C LYS A 239 16.03 18.02 11.76
N PRO A 240 16.96 19.00 11.72
CA PRO A 240 18.34 18.73 11.36
C PRO A 240 18.98 17.67 12.26
N VAL A 241 19.75 16.74 11.66
CA VAL A 241 20.42 15.66 12.40
C VAL A 241 21.86 16.02 12.81
N LYS A 242 22.32 17.23 12.47
CA LYS A 242 23.70 17.72 12.70
C LYS A 242 24.76 16.90 11.94
N ASN A 243 24.39 16.39 10.78
CA ASN A 243 25.27 15.77 9.80
C ASN A 243 24.89 16.34 8.44
N LYS A 244 25.79 17.15 7.85
CA LYS A 244 25.50 17.91 6.63
C LYS A 244 25.04 17.02 5.48
N GLU A 245 25.72 15.90 5.21
CA GLU A 245 25.39 14.99 4.12
C GLU A 245 24.00 14.35 4.32
N ALA A 246 23.67 13.97 5.56
CA ALA A 246 22.37 13.42 5.89
C ALA A 246 21.26 14.48 5.84
N ASP A 247 21.56 15.72 6.25
CA ASP A 247 20.61 16.83 6.14
C ASP A 247 20.36 17.20 4.65
N ASP A 248 21.41 17.22 3.81
CA ASP A 248 21.31 17.43 2.36
C ASP A 248 20.47 16.31 1.70
N LEU A 249 20.68 15.05 2.09
CA LEU A 249 19.85 13.93 1.63
C LEU A 249 18.39 14.08 2.07
N LEU A 250 18.12 14.46 3.32
CA LEU A 250 16.77 14.65 3.84
C LEU A 250 16.04 15.76 3.07
N ASP A 251 16.72 16.86 2.74
CA ASP A 251 16.17 17.95 1.94
C ASP A 251 15.87 17.50 0.50
N LEU A 252 16.74 16.70 -0.12
CA LEU A 252 16.50 16.10 -1.43
C LEU A 252 15.25 15.19 -1.41
N ILE A 253 15.16 14.27 -0.45
CA ILE A 253 14.02 13.38 -0.27
C ILE A 253 12.73 14.20 -0.12
N TRP A 254 12.76 15.20 0.76
CA TRP A 254 11.59 16.07 0.96
C TRP A 254 11.20 16.86 -0.28
N SER A 255 12.16 17.34 -1.06
CA SER A 255 11.89 18.09 -2.29
C SER A 255 11.14 17.24 -3.32
N ARG A 256 11.52 15.95 -3.44
CA ARG A 256 10.95 15.02 -4.42
C ARG A 256 9.65 14.36 -3.96
N TYR A 257 9.62 13.86 -2.72
CA TYR A 257 8.57 12.94 -2.27
C TYR A 257 7.70 13.49 -1.15
N LYS A 258 8.08 14.61 -0.50
CA LYS A 258 7.36 15.15 0.67
C LYS A 258 7.21 14.09 1.77
N THR A 259 5.96 13.70 2.07
CA THR A 259 5.63 12.66 3.05
C THR A 259 5.28 11.31 2.41
N LEU A 260 5.36 11.21 1.08
CA LEU A 260 5.12 9.95 0.38
C LEU A 260 6.26 8.96 0.65
N PRO A 261 5.96 7.65 0.70
CA PRO A 261 6.97 6.61 0.74
C PRO A 261 7.88 6.63 -0.48
N PHE A 262 9.14 6.27 -0.30
CA PHE A 262 10.14 6.23 -1.36
C PHE A 262 11.07 5.01 -1.20
N ALA A 263 11.75 4.63 -2.29
CA ALA A 263 12.80 3.64 -2.29
C ALA A 263 14.18 4.30 -2.49
N LEU A 264 15.23 3.71 -1.93
CA LEU A 264 16.58 4.24 -2.11
C LEU A 264 17.02 4.20 -3.57
N ARG A 265 16.58 3.20 -4.35
CA ARG A 265 16.89 3.11 -5.78
C ARG A 265 16.46 4.36 -6.58
N TRP A 266 15.47 5.12 -6.12
CA TRP A 266 15.03 6.35 -6.78
C TRP A 266 15.98 7.54 -6.60
N LEU A 267 17.05 7.39 -5.80
CA LEU A 267 18.01 8.43 -5.45
C LEU A 267 19.42 8.13 -5.99
N THR A 268 19.57 7.03 -6.73
CA THR A 268 20.87 6.60 -7.31
C THR A 268 21.38 7.53 -8.43
N ASP A 269 20.53 8.45 -8.91
CA ASP A 269 20.91 9.52 -9.81
C ASP A 269 21.77 10.61 -9.14
N LYS A 270 21.80 10.67 -7.80
CA LYS A 270 22.52 11.69 -7.01
C LYS A 270 23.56 11.13 -6.04
N TYR A 271 23.40 9.90 -5.60
CA TYR A 271 24.25 9.24 -4.63
C TYR A 271 24.62 7.85 -5.11
N ASP A 272 25.83 7.40 -4.79
CA ASP A 272 26.14 5.97 -4.93
C ASP A 272 25.39 5.14 -3.87
N GLU A 273 25.17 3.89 -4.18
CA GLU A 273 24.32 3.00 -3.36
C GLU A 273 24.83 2.83 -1.92
N LYS A 274 26.15 2.75 -1.74
CA LYS A 274 26.78 2.55 -0.42
C LYS A 274 26.61 3.77 0.47
N ASP A 275 26.86 4.96 -0.06
CA ASP A 275 26.67 6.22 0.66
C ASP A 275 25.21 6.47 0.96
N LEU A 276 24.32 6.18 -0.01
CA LEU A 276 22.89 6.31 0.16
C LEU A 276 22.37 5.45 1.32
N ARG A 277 22.79 4.16 1.39
CA ARG A 277 22.45 3.27 2.49
C ARG A 277 22.94 3.79 3.83
N ARG A 278 24.22 4.19 3.91
CA ARG A 278 24.85 4.76 5.13
C ARG A 278 24.10 5.99 5.65
N LEU A 279 23.73 6.90 4.75
CA LEU A 279 23.01 8.14 5.08
C LEU A 279 21.56 7.84 5.49
N ALA A 280 20.86 6.96 4.77
CA ALA A 280 19.52 6.52 5.11
C ALA A 280 19.47 5.86 6.50
N ASP A 281 20.41 4.98 6.83
CA ASP A 281 20.54 4.38 8.16
C ASP A 281 20.76 5.44 9.26
N THR A 282 21.48 6.53 8.94
CA THR A 282 21.64 7.65 9.86
C THR A 282 20.32 8.36 10.10
N LEU A 283 19.55 8.65 9.05
CA LEU A 283 18.25 9.28 9.15
C LEU A 283 17.24 8.39 9.90
N VAL A 284 17.27 7.07 9.68
CA VAL A 284 16.43 6.11 10.41
C VAL A 284 16.78 6.09 11.90
N ARG A 285 18.07 5.99 12.27
CA ARG A 285 18.51 6.07 13.68
C ARG A 285 18.11 7.37 14.37
N LYS A 286 18.10 8.48 13.65
CA LYS A 286 17.70 9.80 14.14
C LYS A 286 16.19 10.03 14.11
N LYS A 287 15.42 9.05 13.65
CA LYS A 287 13.95 9.12 13.52
C LYS A 287 13.47 10.25 12.60
N ASN A 288 14.27 10.61 11.60
CA ASN A 288 13.86 11.51 10.53
C ASN A 288 13.16 10.76 9.41
N VAL A 289 13.51 9.49 9.24
CA VAL A 289 12.94 8.58 8.26
C VAL A 289 12.51 7.31 8.98
N HIS A 290 11.33 6.81 8.65
CA HIS A 290 10.85 5.48 9.02
C HIS A 290 11.17 4.50 7.89
N ALA A 291 11.60 3.28 8.24
CA ALA A 291 11.78 2.19 7.30
C ALA A 291 10.69 1.14 7.53
N TYR A 292 9.86 0.93 6.54
CA TYR A 292 8.72 0.00 6.60
C TYR A 292 9.20 -1.44 6.43
N PRO A 293 8.93 -2.33 7.39
CA PRO A 293 9.25 -3.74 7.24
C PRO A 293 8.29 -4.42 6.25
N ILE A 294 8.76 -5.45 5.56
CA ILE A 294 7.87 -6.36 4.84
C ILE A 294 6.93 -7.04 5.83
N LEU A 295 5.75 -7.39 5.36
CA LEU A 295 4.73 -8.06 6.17
C LEU A 295 4.54 -9.49 5.66
N VAL A 296 4.74 -10.47 6.52
CA VAL A 296 4.76 -11.89 6.17
C VAL A 296 3.68 -12.65 6.94
N GLU A 297 2.95 -13.52 6.26
CA GLU A 297 1.91 -14.34 6.87
C GLU A 297 2.49 -15.31 7.90
N GLY A 298 1.84 -15.44 9.06
CA GLY A 298 2.41 -16.09 10.24
C GLY A 298 2.71 -17.59 10.11
N HIS A 299 2.02 -18.31 9.24
CA HIS A 299 2.29 -19.71 8.90
C HIS A 299 2.97 -19.87 7.54
N SER A 300 3.49 -18.79 6.97
CA SER A 300 4.10 -18.76 5.63
C SER A 300 3.18 -19.34 4.56
N LYS A 301 1.88 -19.01 4.63
CA LYS A 301 0.90 -19.39 3.64
C LYS A 301 0.67 -18.26 2.63
N ILE A 302 0.25 -18.66 1.43
CA ILE A 302 -0.02 -17.70 0.35
C ILE A 302 -1.00 -16.63 0.80
N VAL A 303 -0.67 -15.39 0.46
CA VAL A 303 -1.53 -14.22 0.62
C VAL A 303 -1.86 -13.64 -0.75
N VAL A 304 -3.09 -13.23 -0.93
CA VAL A 304 -3.57 -12.46 -2.08
C VAL A 304 -4.16 -11.13 -1.61
N GLN A 305 -4.18 -10.16 -2.51
CA GLN A 305 -4.71 -8.80 -2.30
C GLN A 305 -5.53 -8.40 -3.52
N ALA A 306 -6.57 -7.64 -3.29
CA ALA A 306 -7.24 -6.84 -4.30
C ALA A 306 -7.54 -5.47 -3.70
N GLU A 307 -7.46 -4.38 -4.49
CA GLU A 307 -7.59 -3.04 -3.94
C GLU A 307 -8.16 -2.05 -4.93
N HIS A 308 -8.96 -1.14 -4.40
CA HIS A 308 -9.45 0.05 -5.09
C HIS A 308 -9.45 1.29 -4.20
N THR A 309 -9.14 2.43 -4.81
CA THR A 309 -9.41 3.75 -4.22
C THR A 309 -10.79 4.22 -4.62
N LEU A 310 -11.51 4.72 -3.63
CA LEU A 310 -12.86 5.23 -3.79
C LEU A 310 -13.09 6.56 -3.08
N ILE A 311 -14.07 7.32 -3.58
CA ILE A 311 -14.54 8.57 -3.00
C ILE A 311 -16.05 8.44 -2.80
N PRO A 312 -16.54 8.36 -1.54
CA PRO A 312 -17.97 8.26 -1.26
C PRO A 312 -18.73 9.51 -1.67
N THR A 313 -19.95 9.32 -2.16
CA THR A 313 -20.96 10.36 -2.32
C THR A 313 -22.11 10.10 -1.34
N GLU A 314 -23.11 10.97 -1.29
CA GLU A 314 -24.25 10.78 -0.39
C GLU A 314 -25.04 9.48 -0.70
N SER A 315 -25.23 9.15 -1.97
CA SER A 315 -26.06 8.02 -2.40
C SER A 315 -25.29 6.87 -3.04
N SER A 316 -24.01 7.08 -3.40
CA SER A 316 -23.20 6.14 -4.15
C SER A 316 -21.72 6.24 -3.78
N VAL A 317 -20.87 5.61 -4.56
CA VAL A 317 -19.42 5.69 -4.46
C VAL A 317 -18.83 5.90 -5.85
N ASN A 318 -17.79 6.74 -5.91
CA ASN A 318 -16.98 6.92 -7.11
C ASN A 318 -15.70 6.10 -6.95
N ILE A 319 -15.56 5.01 -7.69
CA ILE A 319 -14.37 4.16 -7.69
C ILE A 319 -13.43 4.75 -8.73
N ILE A 320 -12.38 5.43 -8.29
CA ILE A 320 -11.50 6.16 -9.21
C ILE A 320 -10.48 5.26 -9.92
N THR A 321 -10.25 4.05 -9.41
CA THR A 321 -9.30 3.06 -9.95
C THR A 321 -9.99 1.90 -10.70
N LEU A 322 -11.23 2.10 -11.17
CA LEU A 322 -11.97 1.08 -11.92
C LEU A 322 -11.64 1.14 -13.42
#